data_29be6dacf4737f307f9a767879ee6d0b
#
_entry.id   29be6dacf4737f307f9a767879ee6d0b
#
_cell.length_a   1.000
_cell.length_b   1.000
_cell.length_c   1.000
_cell.angle_alpha   90.00
_cell.angle_beta   90.00
_cell.angle_gamma   90.00
#
_symmetry.space_group_name_H-M   'P 1'
#
loop_
_entity.id
_entity.type
_entity.pdbx_description
1 polymer ?
#
loop_
_entity_poly.entity_id
_entity_poly.type
_entity_poly.pdbx_seq_one_letter_code
_entity_poly.pdbx_strand_id
1 'polypeptide(L)'
;MKQFAVLGLAALIAAPAALAEPRSSWLPEVQQVYKQLMQEKDPGARQAELFQGSAKVGETKTHQVQLTAGKYYTFFAACDHDCDNIDLTLKSADGSEVESDTEDDDAPMFSVHPTRTGRYTLSVTIPGCKTESGCQYSSNVFVGNQQIFRD
;
A
#
# COMPACT_ATOMS: atom_id res chain seq x y z
N MET A 1 -21.71 -16.23 -74.74
CA MET A 1 -20.56 -15.69 -73.93
C MET A 1 -21.08 -15.48 -72.54
N LYS A 2 -20.65 -16.30 -71.59
CA LYS A 2 -21.06 -16.19 -70.19
C LYS A 2 -19.90 -15.54 -69.41
N GLN A 3 -20.14 -14.34 -68.91
CA GLN A 3 -19.20 -13.67 -68.02
C GLN A 3 -19.42 -14.17 -66.61
N PHE A 4 -18.38 -14.75 -66.02
CA PHE A 4 -18.36 -15.11 -64.61
C PHE A 4 -17.80 -13.91 -63.83
N ALA A 5 -18.67 -13.30 -63.01
CA ALA A 5 -18.24 -12.30 -62.05
C ALA A 5 -17.65 -13.00 -60.84
N VAL A 6 -16.35 -12.81 -60.56
CA VAL A 6 -15.69 -13.28 -59.36
C VAL A 6 -15.93 -12.23 -58.27
N LEU A 7 -16.80 -12.56 -57.31
CA LEU A 7 -16.98 -11.78 -56.09
C LEU A 7 -15.77 -12.06 -55.16
N GLY A 8 -14.87 -11.11 -55.05
CA GLY A 8 -13.80 -11.14 -54.06
C GLY A 8 -14.37 -10.90 -52.65
N LEU A 9 -14.34 -11.92 -51.85
CA LEU A 9 -14.67 -11.80 -50.40
C LEU A 9 -13.45 -11.21 -49.66
N ALA A 10 -13.48 -9.92 -49.35
CA ALA A 10 -12.49 -9.30 -48.50
C ALA A 10 -12.74 -9.73 -47.03
N ALA A 11 -11.94 -10.66 -46.54
CA ALA A 11 -11.94 -11.01 -45.12
C ALA A 11 -11.29 -9.89 -44.33
N LEU A 12 -12.08 -9.12 -43.61
CA LEU A 12 -11.62 -8.22 -42.58
C LEU A 12 -11.09 -9.05 -41.40
N ILE A 13 -9.78 -9.18 -41.32
CA ILE A 13 -9.13 -9.74 -40.12
C ILE A 13 -9.13 -8.63 -39.08
N ALA A 14 -10.11 -8.68 -38.17
CA ALA A 14 -10.07 -7.88 -36.96
C ALA A 14 -8.94 -8.43 -36.07
N ALA A 15 -7.85 -7.67 -35.95
CA ALA A 15 -6.82 -7.97 -34.97
C ALA A 15 -7.45 -7.89 -33.57
N PRO A 16 -7.25 -8.91 -32.71
CA PRO A 16 -7.69 -8.81 -31.33
C PRO A 16 -6.95 -7.65 -30.70
N ALA A 17 -7.71 -6.70 -30.13
CA ALA A 17 -7.13 -5.70 -29.23
C ALA A 17 -6.46 -6.47 -28.09
N ALA A 18 -5.15 -6.43 -28.03
CA ALA A 18 -4.40 -6.94 -26.91
C ALA A 18 -4.88 -6.15 -25.68
N LEU A 19 -5.71 -6.78 -24.85
CA LEU A 19 -6.02 -6.27 -23.53
C LEU A 19 -4.67 -6.26 -22.79
N ALA A 20 -4.17 -5.04 -22.51
CA ALA A 20 -3.03 -4.89 -21.64
C ALA A 20 -3.42 -5.57 -20.31
N GLU A 21 -2.74 -6.66 -19.98
CA GLU A 21 -2.91 -7.28 -18.67
C GLU A 21 -2.66 -6.20 -17.61
N PRO A 22 -3.54 -6.06 -16.60
CA PRO A 22 -3.26 -5.15 -15.51
C PRO A 22 -1.91 -5.57 -14.93
N ARG A 23 -0.96 -4.63 -14.86
CA ARG A 23 0.32 -4.87 -14.17
C ARG A 23 -0.05 -5.38 -12.79
N SER A 24 0.25 -6.65 -12.51
CA SER A 24 0.00 -7.21 -11.20
C SER A 24 0.83 -6.39 -10.21
N SER A 25 0.13 -5.71 -9.31
CA SER A 25 0.80 -5.00 -8.23
C SER A 25 1.57 -6.01 -7.38
N TRP A 26 2.84 -5.72 -7.06
CA TRP A 26 3.65 -6.55 -6.16
C TRP A 26 3.25 -6.38 -4.68
N LEU A 27 2.31 -5.49 -4.38
CA LEU A 27 1.84 -5.22 -3.02
C LEU A 27 1.38 -6.47 -2.25
N PRO A 28 0.69 -7.46 -2.86
CA PRO A 28 0.35 -8.69 -2.16
C PRO A 28 1.57 -9.49 -1.69
N GLU A 29 2.64 -9.52 -2.47
CA GLU A 29 3.90 -10.20 -2.11
C GLU A 29 4.58 -9.49 -0.94
N VAL A 30 4.64 -8.16 -0.96
CA VAL A 30 5.20 -7.36 0.15
C VAL A 30 4.40 -7.55 1.42
N GLN A 31 3.08 -7.62 1.34
CA GLN A 31 2.24 -7.91 2.50
C GLN A 31 2.57 -9.27 3.12
N GLN A 32 2.89 -10.28 2.31
CA GLN A 32 3.33 -11.59 2.82
C GLN A 32 4.71 -11.49 3.50
N VAL A 33 5.63 -10.72 2.93
CA VAL A 33 6.94 -10.48 3.54
C VAL A 33 6.78 -9.84 4.93
N TYR A 34 5.92 -8.84 5.07
CA TYR A 34 5.65 -8.21 6.37
C TYR A 34 5.04 -9.18 7.38
N LYS A 35 4.12 -10.05 6.94
CA LYS A 35 3.57 -11.12 7.80
C LYS A 35 4.65 -12.09 8.27
N GLN A 36 5.52 -12.53 7.38
CA GLN A 36 6.62 -13.42 7.73
C GLN A 36 7.60 -12.75 8.70
N LEU A 37 7.97 -11.50 8.44
CA LEU A 37 8.85 -10.74 9.32
C LEU A 37 8.25 -10.63 10.74
N MET A 38 6.96 -10.35 10.83
CA MET A 38 6.27 -10.28 12.13
C MET A 38 6.22 -11.64 12.83
N GLN A 39 5.98 -12.72 12.10
CA GLN A 39 6.00 -14.07 12.67
C GLN A 39 7.38 -14.46 13.22
N GLU A 40 8.44 -14.00 12.59
CA GLU A 40 9.83 -14.23 13.05
C GLU A 40 10.17 -13.36 14.27
N LYS A 41 9.77 -12.08 14.25
CA LYS A 41 10.12 -11.12 15.29
C LYS A 41 9.23 -11.17 16.52
N ASP A 42 7.95 -11.39 16.32
CA ASP A 42 6.93 -11.50 17.38
C ASP A 42 5.89 -12.55 16.99
N PRO A 43 6.15 -13.84 17.29
CA PRO A 43 5.27 -14.94 16.88
C PRO A 43 3.81 -14.84 17.35
N GLY A 44 3.57 -14.04 18.39
CA GLY A 44 2.23 -13.78 18.91
C GLY A 44 1.51 -12.61 18.24
N ALA A 45 2.18 -11.89 17.33
CA ALA A 45 1.58 -10.77 16.63
C ALA A 45 0.55 -11.24 15.61
N ARG A 46 -0.48 -10.42 15.44
CA ARG A 46 -1.51 -10.63 14.41
C ARG A 46 -1.76 -9.34 13.64
N GLN A 47 -2.14 -9.48 12.39
CA GLN A 47 -2.57 -8.33 11.60
C GLN A 47 -3.89 -7.79 12.17
N ALA A 48 -3.88 -6.52 12.58
CA ALA A 48 -5.05 -5.82 13.08
C ALA A 48 -5.80 -5.10 11.95
N GLU A 49 -5.05 -4.48 11.02
CA GLU A 49 -5.61 -3.73 9.89
C GLU A 49 -4.75 -3.91 8.64
N LEU A 50 -5.41 -3.77 7.50
CA LEU A 50 -4.80 -3.61 6.18
C LEU A 50 -5.52 -2.49 5.45
N PHE A 51 -4.83 -1.39 5.22
CA PHE A 51 -5.33 -0.28 4.42
C PHE A 51 -4.75 -0.35 3.01
N GLN A 52 -5.56 -0.04 2.03
CA GLN A 52 -5.16 0.01 0.63
C GLN A 52 -5.78 1.22 -0.04
N GLY A 53 -5.08 1.79 -1.00
CA GLY A 53 -5.57 2.94 -1.73
C GLY A 53 -4.61 3.37 -2.83
N SER A 54 -4.87 4.54 -3.37
CA SER A 54 -3.98 5.22 -4.29
C SER A 54 -3.89 6.70 -3.96
N ALA A 55 -2.75 7.30 -4.24
CA ALA A 55 -2.52 8.72 -4.04
C ALA A 55 -1.67 9.28 -5.18
N LYS A 56 -1.96 10.51 -5.58
CA LYS A 56 -1.12 11.28 -6.49
C LYS A 56 0.07 11.86 -5.73
N VAL A 57 1.10 12.27 -6.44
CA VAL A 57 2.27 12.93 -5.85
C VAL A 57 1.85 14.08 -4.95
N GLY A 58 2.31 14.07 -3.70
CA GLY A 58 2.04 15.08 -2.68
C GLY A 58 0.65 14.98 -2.03
N GLU A 59 -0.21 14.07 -2.48
CA GLU A 59 -1.51 13.82 -1.87
C GLU A 59 -1.36 12.98 -0.61
N THR A 60 -2.08 13.33 0.45
CA THR A 60 -2.14 12.57 1.69
C THR A 60 -3.48 11.87 1.82
N LYS A 61 -3.45 10.57 2.05
CA LYS A 61 -4.61 9.75 2.41
C LYS A 61 -4.57 9.45 3.90
N THR A 62 -5.73 9.50 4.54
CA THR A 62 -5.84 9.22 5.97
C THR A 62 -6.71 8.00 6.24
N HIS A 63 -6.30 7.23 7.24
CA HIS A 63 -7.01 6.05 7.73
C HIS A 63 -7.17 6.16 9.24
N GLN A 64 -8.33 5.77 9.74
CA GLN A 64 -8.58 5.72 11.17
C GLN A 64 -8.22 4.32 11.70
N VAL A 65 -7.46 4.26 12.77
CA VAL A 65 -7.08 3.02 13.42
C VAL A 65 -7.33 3.10 14.93
N GLN A 66 -7.99 2.08 15.46
CA GLN A 66 -8.22 1.97 16.90
C GLN A 66 -7.01 1.32 17.57
N LEU A 67 -6.37 2.02 18.49
CA LEU A 67 -5.26 1.50 19.29
C LEU A 67 -5.65 1.40 20.76
N THR A 68 -5.15 0.36 21.42
CA THR A 68 -5.36 0.11 22.84
C THR A 68 -4.09 0.41 23.62
N ALA A 69 -4.20 1.20 24.67
CA ALA A 69 -3.07 1.51 25.56
C ALA A 69 -2.42 0.23 26.10
N GLY A 70 -1.09 0.24 26.18
CA GLY A 70 -0.32 -0.88 26.72
C GLY A 70 -0.06 -2.03 25.75
N LYS A 71 -0.62 -2.00 24.55
CA LYS A 71 -0.28 -2.95 23.47
C LYS A 71 0.83 -2.38 22.57
N TYR A 72 1.47 -3.28 21.84
CA TYR A 72 2.50 -2.92 20.86
C TYR A 72 1.93 -3.03 19.46
N TYR A 73 2.13 -1.99 18.67
CA TYR A 73 1.70 -1.97 17.28
C TYR A 73 2.88 -1.71 16.37
N THR A 74 2.91 -2.42 15.24
CA THR A 74 3.91 -2.22 14.20
C THR A 74 3.22 -1.87 12.89
N PHE A 75 3.67 -0.80 12.29
CA PHE A 75 3.14 -0.23 11.06
C PHE A 75 4.14 -0.43 9.94
N PHE A 76 3.64 -0.86 8.80
CA PHE A 76 4.38 -0.95 7.55
C PHE A 76 3.57 -0.28 6.46
N ALA A 77 4.24 0.29 5.49
CA ALA A 77 3.61 0.61 4.23
C ALA A 77 4.52 0.23 3.06
N ALA A 78 3.93 0.13 1.91
CA ALA A 78 4.60 -0.09 0.64
C ALA A 78 3.77 0.52 -0.48
N CYS A 79 4.41 0.84 -1.57
CA CYS A 79 3.75 1.34 -2.75
C CYS A 79 4.17 0.56 -4.01
N ASP A 80 3.48 0.78 -5.13
CA ASP A 80 3.68 0.02 -6.35
C ASP A 80 4.98 0.35 -7.09
N HIS A 81 5.23 -0.30 -8.23
CA HIS A 81 6.46 -0.15 -9.02
C HIS A 81 6.73 1.26 -9.56
N ASP A 82 5.70 2.09 -9.65
CA ASP A 82 5.83 3.46 -10.13
C ASP A 82 6.12 4.45 -9.00
N CYS A 83 6.15 3.97 -7.77
CA CYS A 83 6.41 4.73 -6.55
C CYS A 83 7.82 4.47 -6.05
N ASP A 84 8.54 5.52 -5.71
CA ASP A 84 9.90 5.47 -5.17
C ASP A 84 10.04 6.11 -3.79
N ASN A 85 8.98 6.77 -3.31
CA ASN A 85 8.94 7.32 -1.95
C ASN A 85 7.51 7.35 -1.41
N ILE A 86 7.34 6.87 -0.19
CA ILE A 86 6.09 6.88 0.55
C ILE A 86 6.34 7.20 2.02
N ASP A 87 5.63 8.18 2.56
CA ASP A 87 5.72 8.60 3.95
C ASP A 87 4.55 8.05 4.77
N LEU A 88 4.85 7.72 6.01
CA LEU A 88 3.88 7.20 6.96
C LEU A 88 3.95 8.00 8.26
N THR A 89 2.82 8.55 8.72
CA THR A 89 2.74 9.34 9.95
C THR A 89 1.52 8.93 10.76
N LEU A 90 1.72 8.68 12.05
CA LEU A 90 0.66 8.37 13.01
C LEU A 90 0.42 9.55 13.93
N LYS A 91 -0.85 9.98 14.03
CA LYS A 91 -1.27 11.05 14.94
C LYS A 91 -2.32 10.54 15.91
N SER A 92 -2.27 11.06 17.13
CA SER A 92 -3.30 10.85 18.14
C SER A 92 -4.58 11.64 17.83
N ALA A 93 -5.64 11.42 18.60
CA ALA A 93 -6.93 12.06 18.40
C ALA A 93 -6.88 13.59 18.50
N ASP A 94 -5.94 14.16 19.25
CA ASP A 94 -5.71 15.60 19.37
C ASP A 94 -4.86 16.20 18.23
N GLY A 95 -4.44 15.37 17.26
CA GLY A 95 -3.61 15.79 16.13
C GLY A 95 -2.12 15.81 16.38
N SER A 96 -1.66 15.46 17.59
CA SER A 96 -0.23 15.33 17.90
C SER A 96 0.39 14.16 17.16
N GLU A 97 1.57 14.35 16.58
CA GLU A 97 2.33 13.26 15.98
C GLU A 97 2.82 12.30 17.07
N VAL A 98 2.57 11.01 16.87
CA VAL A 98 3.01 9.94 17.76
C VAL A 98 4.29 9.32 17.24
N GLU A 99 4.33 9.02 15.95
CA GLU A 99 5.47 8.44 15.26
C GLU A 99 5.36 8.70 13.76
N SER A 100 6.49 8.70 13.07
CA SER A 100 6.54 8.83 11.61
C SER A 100 7.78 8.16 11.04
N ASP A 101 7.68 7.77 9.78
CA ASP A 101 8.80 7.42 8.93
C ASP A 101 8.61 8.15 7.60
N THR A 102 9.46 9.13 7.38
CA THR A 102 9.45 10.04 6.22
C THR A 102 10.80 10.02 5.50
N GLU A 103 11.53 8.92 5.63
CA GLU A 103 12.77 8.71 4.88
C GLU A 103 12.47 8.59 3.38
N ASP A 104 13.48 8.90 2.57
CA ASP A 104 13.34 8.87 1.11
C ASP A 104 13.46 7.42 0.60
N ASP A 105 12.45 6.62 0.90
CA ASP A 105 12.34 5.22 0.46
C ASP A 105 10.88 4.78 0.28
N ASP A 106 10.69 3.55 -0.18
CA ASP A 106 9.39 2.98 -0.53
C ASP A 106 8.84 1.96 0.48
N ALA A 107 9.45 1.86 1.67
CA ALA A 107 9.11 0.86 2.68
C ALA A 107 9.14 1.39 4.13
N PRO A 108 8.39 2.45 4.45
CA PRO A 108 8.38 3.03 5.79
C PRO A 108 7.85 2.02 6.82
N MET A 109 8.44 2.05 8.02
CA MET A 109 8.05 1.19 9.11
C MET A 109 8.39 1.78 10.47
N PHE A 110 7.50 1.58 11.44
CA PHE A 110 7.76 1.94 12.85
C PHE A 110 6.92 1.10 13.80
N SER A 111 7.31 1.11 15.07
CA SER A 111 6.54 0.51 16.16
C SER A 111 6.14 1.56 17.18
N VAL A 112 4.95 1.41 17.75
CA VAL A 112 4.44 2.28 18.82
C VAL A 112 3.90 1.47 19.98
N HIS A 113 3.98 2.07 21.17
CA HIS A 113 3.41 1.55 22.41
C HIS A 113 2.51 2.62 23.00
N PRO A 114 1.24 2.74 22.55
CA PRO A 114 0.39 3.84 22.95
C PRO A 114 0.10 3.85 24.45
N THR A 115 0.06 5.05 25.01
CA THR A 115 -0.29 5.29 26.42
C THR A 115 -1.78 5.55 26.62
N ARG A 116 -2.51 5.78 25.52
CA ARG A 116 -3.97 6.06 25.52
C ARG A 116 -4.67 5.19 24.51
N THR A 117 -5.78 4.60 24.95
CA THR A 117 -6.72 3.91 24.06
C THR A 117 -7.55 4.95 23.32
N GLY A 118 -7.71 4.77 22.03
CA GLY A 118 -8.54 5.65 21.24
C GLY A 118 -8.32 5.50 19.73
N ARG A 119 -8.88 6.44 19.01
CA ARG A 119 -8.78 6.50 17.56
C ARG A 119 -7.60 7.38 17.16
N TYR A 120 -6.72 6.78 16.40
CA TYR A 120 -5.54 7.43 15.82
C TYR A 120 -5.75 7.61 14.33
N THR A 121 -5.04 8.57 13.74
CA THR A 121 -5.06 8.81 12.30
C THR A 121 -3.72 8.42 11.71
N LEU A 122 -3.74 7.47 10.79
CA LEU A 122 -2.61 7.09 9.97
C LEU A 122 -2.67 7.85 8.65
N SER A 123 -1.65 8.64 8.38
CA SER A 123 -1.51 9.42 7.15
C SER A 123 -0.49 8.75 6.24
N VAL A 124 -0.87 8.53 4.99
CA VAL A 124 -0.02 8.03 3.92
C VAL A 124 0.14 9.13 2.89
N THR A 125 1.37 9.56 2.64
CA THR A 125 1.71 10.52 1.60
C THR A 125 2.67 9.88 0.62
N ILE A 126 2.51 10.15 -0.68
CA ILE A 126 3.41 9.65 -1.72
C ILE A 126 4.16 10.83 -2.35
N PRO A 127 5.37 11.17 -1.85
CA PRO A 127 6.19 12.23 -2.42
C PRO A 127 6.76 11.89 -3.79
N GLY A 128 6.97 10.60 -4.07
CA GLY A 128 7.59 10.13 -5.30
C GLY A 128 6.72 9.11 -6.04
N CYS A 129 6.14 9.51 -7.17
CA CYS A 129 5.39 8.63 -8.07
C CYS A 129 5.65 9.04 -9.52
N LYS A 130 5.96 8.07 -10.38
CA LYS A 130 6.33 8.29 -11.79
C LYS A 130 5.13 8.52 -12.69
N THR A 131 3.91 8.28 -12.23
CA THR A 131 2.66 8.41 -13.00
C THR A 131 1.80 9.55 -12.47
N GLU A 132 1.21 10.33 -13.37
CA GLU A 132 0.30 11.43 -13.02
C GLU A 132 -1.01 10.91 -12.41
N SER A 133 -1.42 9.68 -12.75
CA SER A 133 -2.62 9.04 -12.20
C SER A 133 -2.46 8.64 -10.73
N GLY A 134 -1.24 8.65 -10.21
CA GLY A 134 -0.91 8.25 -8.85
C GLY A 134 -0.38 6.83 -8.75
N CYS A 135 0.06 6.49 -7.55
CA CYS A 135 0.58 5.19 -7.17
C CYS A 135 -0.36 4.48 -6.19
N GLN A 136 -0.43 3.17 -6.30
CA GLN A 136 -1.13 2.34 -5.32
C GLN A 136 -0.24 2.12 -4.11
N TYR A 137 -0.87 1.99 -2.95
CA TYR A 137 -0.18 1.67 -1.70
C TYR A 137 -0.97 0.66 -0.86
N SER A 138 -0.27 0.01 0.05
CA SER A 138 -0.86 -0.72 1.16
C SER A 138 -0.15 -0.35 2.47
N SER A 139 -0.88 -0.41 3.57
CA SER A 139 -0.32 -0.28 4.91
C SER A 139 -0.86 -1.39 5.81
N ASN A 140 0.05 -2.17 6.39
CA ASN A 140 -0.26 -3.22 7.33
C ASN A 140 -0.05 -2.71 8.75
N VAL A 141 -0.99 -3.02 9.64
CA VAL A 141 -0.89 -2.75 11.07
C VAL A 141 -0.95 -4.07 11.82
N PHE A 142 0.08 -4.36 12.60
CA PHE A 142 0.14 -5.54 13.46
C PHE A 142 0.04 -5.15 14.92
N VAL A 143 -0.66 -5.97 15.71
CA VAL A 143 -0.67 -5.87 17.17
C VAL A 143 0.05 -7.08 17.73
N GLY A 144 0.95 -6.86 18.67
CA GLY A 144 1.80 -7.91 19.22
C GLY A 144 2.22 -7.65 20.66
N ASN A 145 3.31 -8.31 21.05
CA ASN A 145 3.76 -8.40 22.44
C ASN A 145 5.04 -7.59 22.71
N GLN A 146 5.66 -7.07 21.66
CA GLN A 146 6.93 -6.34 21.79
C GLN A 146 7.09 -5.25 20.73
N GLN A 147 7.91 -4.27 21.05
CA GLN A 147 8.32 -3.23 20.09
C GLN A 147 9.39 -3.78 19.16
N ILE A 148 9.07 -3.90 17.87
CA ILE A 148 9.96 -4.48 16.86
C ILE A 148 10.99 -3.47 16.38
N PHE A 149 10.55 -2.26 16.05
CA PHE A 149 11.43 -1.18 15.64
C PHE A 149 11.58 -0.18 16.79
N ARG A 150 12.81 0.17 17.07
CA ARG A 150 13.21 1.15 18.09
C ARG A 150 14.05 2.22 17.41
N ASP A 151 13.78 3.45 17.74
CA ASP A 151 14.59 4.60 17.34
C ASP A 151 16.01 4.52 17.94
#